data_aee524460760ef74be8b6a98d04bb796
#
_entry.id   aee524460760ef74be8b6a98d04bb796
#
_cell.length_a   1.000
_cell.length_b   1.000
_cell.length_c   1.000
_cell.angle_alpha   90.00
_cell.angle_beta   90.00
_cell.angle_gamma   90.00
#
_symmetry.space_group_name_H-M   'P 1'
#
loop_
_entity.id
_entity.type
_entity.pdbx_description
1 polymer ?
#
loop_
_entity_poly.entity_id
_entity_poly.type
_entity_poly.pdbx_seq_one_letter_code
_entity_poly.pdbx_strand_id
1 'polypeptide(L)'
;EYLEMSVFLGKKERVPVRIVVSLADETTYEKRLRKTSKQAKSTGNKVSDKFKARARLNIMITNVPAEMLKGKDIRKVYSLRWQIELIFKTWKSLVTIDEFNTKKIHRFECQLYGKLIWIILNLNIFNWLQNQVLQKNKVLCSVWKYFRLIQNISNHLINALKNHKELISLLDQLKEFAPKILYLEKKKGKLALNEILKTLT
;
A
#
# COMPACT_ATOMS: atom_id res chain seq x y z
N GLU A 1 4.28 23.93 -10.06
CA GLU A 1 5.72 24.12 -10.39
C GLU A 1 6.56 23.12 -9.62
N TYR A 2 7.60 22.57 -10.25
CA TYR A 2 8.58 21.69 -9.63
C TYR A 2 9.97 21.98 -10.21
N LEU A 3 11.00 21.73 -9.43
CA LEU A 3 12.40 21.82 -9.83
C LEU A 3 12.99 20.41 -9.87
N GLU A 4 13.70 20.08 -10.94
CA GLU A 4 14.45 18.83 -11.05
C GLU A 4 15.94 19.10 -11.15
N MET A 5 16.75 18.22 -10.53
CA MET A 5 18.20 18.24 -10.64
C MET A 5 18.76 16.82 -10.56
N SER A 6 19.76 16.54 -11.37
CA SER A 6 20.55 15.31 -11.27
C SER A 6 21.66 15.47 -10.25
N VAL A 7 21.79 14.53 -9.33
CA VAL A 7 22.80 14.55 -8.29
C VAL A 7 23.35 13.14 -8.07
N PHE A 8 24.48 13.06 -7.38
CA PHE A 8 25.06 11.79 -6.95
C PHE A 8 24.83 11.58 -5.45
N LEU A 9 24.27 10.43 -5.09
CA LEU A 9 24.11 10.00 -3.70
C LEU A 9 25.24 9.07 -3.27
N GLY A 10 25.70 9.27 -2.04
CA GLY A 10 26.75 8.45 -1.44
C GLY A 10 28.14 9.07 -1.56
N LYS A 11 28.97 8.83 -0.56
CA LYS A 11 30.35 9.32 -0.52
C LYS A 11 31.30 8.47 -1.37
N LYS A 12 31.10 7.15 -1.38
CA LYS A 12 31.97 6.19 -2.09
C LYS A 12 31.39 5.79 -3.46
N GLU A 13 30.18 5.32 -3.51
CA GLU A 13 29.59 4.71 -4.71
C GLU A 13 28.97 5.70 -5.70
N ARG A 14 28.67 6.93 -5.26
CA ARG A 14 28.14 8.02 -6.10
C ARG A 14 27.04 7.57 -7.07
N VAL A 15 25.96 7.01 -6.52
CA VAL A 15 24.82 6.56 -7.34
C VAL A 15 24.13 7.76 -7.97
N PRO A 16 23.98 7.81 -9.31
CA PRO A 16 23.28 8.90 -9.96
C PRO A 16 21.79 8.83 -9.64
N VAL A 17 21.21 9.94 -9.20
CA VAL A 17 19.78 10.06 -8.89
C VAL A 17 19.26 11.42 -9.31
N ARG A 18 17.96 11.49 -9.46
CA ARG A 18 17.22 12.71 -9.76
C ARG A 18 16.48 13.15 -8.49
N ILE A 19 16.68 14.41 -8.11
CA ILE A 19 15.91 15.06 -7.04
C ILE A 19 14.83 15.90 -7.71
N VAL A 20 13.60 15.73 -7.25
CA VAL A 20 12.45 16.54 -7.66
C VAL A 20 11.89 17.24 -6.44
N VAL A 21 11.84 18.56 -6.51
CA VAL A 21 11.36 19.43 -5.44
C VAL A 21 10.10 20.14 -5.90
N SER A 22 9.05 20.08 -5.12
CA SER A 22 7.81 20.82 -5.35
C SER A 22 7.35 21.50 -4.07
N LEU A 23 6.53 22.54 -4.19
CA LEU A 23 5.92 23.17 -3.04
C LEU A 23 4.85 22.26 -2.43
N ALA A 24 4.78 22.25 -1.12
CA ALA A 24 3.70 21.63 -0.38
C ALA A 24 2.48 22.58 -0.40
N ASP A 25 1.28 22.02 -0.49
CA ASP A 25 0.06 22.78 -0.26
C ASP A 25 0.00 23.31 1.18
N GLU A 26 -0.71 24.42 1.39
CA GLU A 26 -0.77 25.08 2.69
C GLU A 26 -1.30 24.16 3.79
N THR A 27 -2.26 23.31 3.47
CA THR A 27 -2.81 22.33 4.44
C THR A 27 -1.77 21.29 4.88
N THR A 28 -0.91 20.87 3.99
CA THR A 28 0.21 19.95 4.27
C THR A 28 1.29 20.66 5.09
N TYR A 29 1.63 21.89 4.75
CA TYR A 29 2.57 22.71 5.50
C TYR A 29 2.12 22.93 6.94
N GLU A 30 0.89 23.39 7.14
CA GLU A 30 0.33 23.57 8.49
C GLU A 30 0.31 22.28 9.31
N LYS A 31 -0.07 21.14 8.71
CA LYS A 31 -0.04 19.83 9.39
C LYS A 31 1.37 19.47 9.85
N ARG A 32 2.39 19.72 9.02
CA ARG A 32 3.80 19.48 9.38
C ARG A 32 4.22 20.37 10.55
N LEU A 33 3.87 21.67 10.51
CA LEU A 33 4.16 22.60 11.60
C LEU A 33 3.48 22.19 12.91
N ARG A 34 2.18 21.88 12.87
CA ARG A 34 1.43 21.45 14.07
C ARG A 34 2.03 20.19 14.71
N LYS A 35 2.40 19.20 13.88
CA LYS A 35 3.03 17.97 14.38
C LYS A 35 4.36 18.27 15.06
N THR A 36 5.22 19.06 14.43
CA THR A 36 6.56 19.39 14.98
C THR A 36 6.43 20.32 16.19
N SER A 37 5.50 21.27 16.19
CA SER A 37 5.27 22.14 17.35
C SER A 37 4.79 21.35 18.59
N LYS A 38 3.94 20.33 18.40
CA LYS A 38 3.54 19.44 19.51
C LYS A 38 4.73 18.69 20.07
N GLN A 39 5.58 18.13 19.19
CA GLN A 39 6.79 17.42 19.60
C GLN A 39 7.82 18.36 20.24
N ALA A 40 8.02 19.55 19.69
CA ALA A 40 8.93 20.55 20.25
C ALA A 40 8.47 20.99 21.66
N LYS A 41 7.17 21.21 21.87
CA LYS A 41 6.63 21.53 23.20
C LYS A 41 6.87 20.41 24.21
N SER A 42 6.71 19.14 23.83
CA SER A 42 6.94 18.00 24.74
C SER A 42 8.41 17.84 25.11
N THR A 43 9.34 18.37 24.31
CA THR A 43 10.80 18.30 24.55
C THR A 43 11.42 19.63 25.01
N GLY A 44 10.58 20.64 25.29
CA GLY A 44 11.05 21.98 25.71
C GLY A 44 11.75 22.80 24.61
N ASN A 45 11.69 22.36 23.35
CA ASN A 45 12.37 22.97 22.21
C ASN A 45 11.47 23.92 21.41
N LYS A 46 12.08 24.82 20.61
CA LYS A 46 11.39 25.65 19.63
C LYS A 46 11.59 25.12 18.22
N VAL A 47 10.59 25.28 17.36
CA VAL A 47 10.69 24.92 15.94
C VAL A 47 11.62 25.90 15.22
N SER A 48 12.70 25.40 14.62
CA SER A 48 13.69 26.26 13.92
C SER A 48 13.15 26.80 12.60
N ASP A 49 13.66 27.96 12.17
CA ASP A 49 13.27 28.57 10.89
C ASP A 49 13.75 27.75 9.70
N LYS A 50 14.90 27.05 9.84
CA LYS A 50 15.36 26.04 8.85
C LYS A 50 14.31 24.93 8.65
N PHE A 51 13.68 24.47 9.73
CA PHE A 51 12.61 23.48 9.61
C PHE A 51 11.37 24.07 8.93
N LYS A 52 10.97 25.30 9.28
CA LYS A 52 9.80 25.97 8.66
C LYS A 52 10.00 26.12 7.15
N ALA A 53 11.17 26.58 6.69
CA ALA A 53 11.53 26.67 5.28
C ALA A 53 11.45 25.32 4.58
N ARG A 54 12.08 24.28 5.17
CA ARG A 54 12.07 22.90 4.64
C ARG A 54 10.67 22.28 4.63
N ALA A 55 9.83 22.60 5.60
CA ALA A 55 8.46 22.07 5.69
C ALA A 55 7.55 22.49 4.53
N ARG A 56 7.90 23.58 3.83
CA ARG A 56 7.21 24.03 2.60
C ARG A 56 7.56 23.19 1.36
N LEU A 57 8.60 22.35 1.43
CA LEU A 57 9.10 21.61 0.28
C LEU A 57 8.67 20.13 0.36
N ASN A 58 8.25 19.58 -0.78
CA ASN A 58 8.20 18.14 -1.01
C ASN A 58 9.47 17.77 -1.80
N ILE A 59 10.34 17.00 -1.21
CA ILE A 59 11.59 16.54 -1.83
C ILE A 59 11.46 15.05 -2.07
N MET A 60 11.55 14.64 -3.35
CA MET A 60 11.52 13.26 -3.79
C MET A 60 12.82 12.92 -4.47
N ILE A 61 13.28 11.70 -4.28
CA ILE A 61 14.51 11.18 -4.91
C ILE A 61 14.13 9.92 -5.68
N THR A 62 14.59 9.82 -6.91
CA THR A 62 14.36 8.66 -7.78
C THR A 62 15.57 8.40 -8.67
N ASN A 63 15.79 7.13 -9.01
CA ASN A 63 16.73 6.70 -10.04
C ASN A 63 16.05 6.45 -11.38
N VAL A 64 14.71 6.63 -11.46
CA VAL A 64 13.96 6.44 -12.71
C VAL A 64 14.22 7.62 -13.64
N PRO A 65 14.58 7.39 -14.92
CA PRO A 65 14.80 8.45 -15.92
C PRO A 65 13.57 9.32 -16.14
N ALA A 66 13.78 10.58 -16.61
CA ALA A 66 12.70 11.54 -16.82
C ALA A 66 11.73 11.12 -17.93
N GLU A 67 12.24 10.39 -18.92
CA GLU A 67 11.49 9.84 -20.05
C GLU A 67 10.44 8.81 -19.59
N MET A 68 10.78 8.02 -18.56
CA MET A 68 9.90 7.01 -18.01
C MET A 68 8.94 7.56 -16.93
N LEU A 69 9.38 8.56 -16.16
CA LEU A 69 8.57 9.12 -15.08
C LEU A 69 8.80 10.62 -14.96
N LYS A 70 7.82 11.40 -15.41
CA LYS A 70 7.86 12.87 -15.33
C LYS A 70 7.86 13.33 -13.88
N GLY A 71 8.58 14.40 -13.55
CA GLY A 71 8.70 14.93 -12.18
C GLY A 71 7.38 15.22 -11.49
N LYS A 72 6.39 15.74 -12.24
CA LYS A 72 5.04 15.99 -11.76
C LYS A 72 4.29 14.74 -11.23
N ASP A 73 4.65 13.56 -11.74
CA ASP A 73 3.98 12.31 -11.43
C ASP A 73 4.69 11.49 -10.34
N ILE A 74 5.94 11.81 -10.02
CA ILE A 74 6.72 11.10 -8.99
C ILE A 74 5.97 11.06 -7.65
N ARG A 75 5.36 12.16 -7.21
CA ARG A 75 4.60 12.21 -5.96
C ARG A 75 3.38 11.28 -5.99
N LYS A 76 2.70 11.18 -7.14
CA LYS A 76 1.55 10.28 -7.33
C LYS A 76 2.00 8.82 -7.23
N VAL A 77 3.08 8.46 -7.97
CA VAL A 77 3.66 7.11 -7.91
C VAL A 77 4.10 6.77 -6.49
N TYR A 78 4.81 7.68 -5.82
CA TYR A 78 5.24 7.46 -4.44
C TYR A 78 4.07 7.26 -3.47
N SER A 79 2.93 7.88 -3.71
CA SER A 79 1.74 7.68 -2.87
C SER A 79 1.21 6.24 -2.92
N LEU A 80 1.49 5.50 -4.01
CA LEU A 80 1.12 4.09 -4.16
C LEU A 80 1.95 3.18 -3.24
N ARG A 81 3.14 3.62 -2.78
CA ARG A 81 3.97 2.87 -1.83
C ARG A 81 3.19 2.45 -0.57
N TRP A 82 2.24 3.27 -0.15
CA TRP A 82 1.39 2.93 1.00
C TRP A 82 0.58 1.64 0.80
N GLN A 83 0.30 1.25 -0.43
CA GLN A 83 -0.40 -0.01 -0.72
C GLN A 83 0.44 -1.23 -0.28
N ILE A 84 1.76 -1.16 -0.44
CA ILE A 84 2.67 -2.22 0.02
C ILE A 84 2.62 -2.33 1.55
N GLU A 85 2.62 -1.20 2.26
CA GLU A 85 2.49 -1.19 3.73
C GLU A 85 1.15 -1.80 4.19
N LEU A 86 0.06 -1.55 3.46
CA LEU A 86 -1.24 -2.17 3.74
C LEU A 86 -1.21 -3.69 3.54
N ILE A 87 -0.52 -4.18 2.51
CA ILE A 87 -0.34 -5.62 2.27
C ILE A 87 0.43 -6.24 3.44
N PHE A 88 1.58 -5.69 3.83
CA PHE A 88 2.34 -6.20 4.98
C PHE A 88 1.54 -6.14 6.28
N LYS A 89 0.79 -5.06 6.50
CA LYS A 89 -0.12 -4.97 7.64
C LYS A 89 -1.17 -6.08 7.61
N THR A 90 -1.74 -6.38 6.44
CA THR A 90 -2.71 -7.47 6.27
C THR A 90 -2.07 -8.81 6.62
N TRP A 91 -0.87 -9.09 6.12
CA TRP A 91 -0.16 -10.34 6.39
C TRP A 91 0.17 -10.51 7.88
N LYS A 92 0.60 -9.44 8.55
CA LYS A 92 0.89 -9.47 9.99
C LYS A 92 -0.37 -9.64 10.84
N SER A 93 -1.41 -8.84 10.57
CA SER A 93 -2.58 -8.78 11.46
C SER A 93 -3.63 -9.85 11.18
N LEU A 94 -3.74 -10.36 9.95
CA LEU A 94 -4.78 -11.32 9.56
C LEU A 94 -4.24 -12.71 9.22
N VAL A 95 -3.00 -12.80 8.76
CA VAL A 95 -2.35 -14.10 8.47
C VAL A 95 -1.33 -14.47 9.54
N THR A 96 -0.99 -13.52 10.42
CA THR A 96 0.00 -13.69 11.51
C THR A 96 1.33 -14.25 11.00
N ILE A 97 1.83 -13.69 9.86
CA ILE A 97 2.98 -14.24 9.13
C ILE A 97 4.26 -14.27 9.96
N ASP A 98 4.38 -13.43 10.97
CA ASP A 98 5.52 -13.29 11.88
C ASP A 98 5.34 -14.07 13.21
N GLU A 99 4.22 -14.78 13.42
CA GLU A 99 3.97 -15.57 14.62
C GLU A 99 4.25 -17.05 14.36
N PHE A 100 5.13 -17.65 15.15
CA PHE A 100 5.50 -19.08 15.03
C PHE A 100 5.54 -19.75 16.41
N ASN A 101 4.87 -20.88 16.52
CA ASN A 101 4.77 -21.67 17.78
C ASN A 101 5.83 -22.76 17.87
N THR A 102 7.04 -22.52 17.35
CA THR A 102 8.10 -23.53 17.35
C THR A 102 9.48 -22.90 17.38
N LYS A 103 10.41 -23.59 18.06
CA LYS A 103 11.85 -23.28 18.04
C LYS A 103 12.65 -24.19 17.09
N LYS A 104 12.01 -25.23 16.54
CA LYS A 104 12.66 -26.19 15.63
C LYS A 104 12.62 -25.64 14.18
N ILE A 105 13.79 -25.49 13.55
CA ILE A 105 13.94 -24.84 12.26
C ILE A 105 13.03 -25.45 11.18
N HIS A 106 13.00 -26.78 11.04
CA HIS A 106 12.17 -27.42 10.01
C HIS A 106 10.66 -27.20 10.22
N ARG A 107 10.20 -27.15 11.48
CA ARG A 107 8.79 -26.82 11.77
C ARG A 107 8.50 -25.35 11.49
N PHE A 108 9.44 -24.46 11.76
CA PHE A 108 9.35 -23.05 11.40
C PHE A 108 9.22 -22.89 9.89
N GLU A 109 10.09 -23.55 9.11
CA GLU A 109 10.06 -23.52 7.65
C GLU A 109 8.73 -24.04 7.11
N CYS A 110 8.23 -25.17 7.60
CA CYS A 110 6.92 -25.71 7.21
C CYS A 110 5.77 -24.71 7.48
N GLN A 111 5.77 -24.10 8.66
CA GLN A 111 4.75 -23.11 9.00
C GLN A 111 4.86 -21.85 8.13
N LEU A 112 6.08 -21.38 7.88
CA LEU A 112 6.32 -20.22 7.02
C LEU A 112 5.85 -20.49 5.58
N TYR A 113 6.27 -21.60 4.99
CA TYR A 113 5.87 -21.97 3.63
C TYR A 113 4.35 -22.19 3.53
N GLY A 114 3.73 -22.84 4.52
CA GLY A 114 2.28 -22.99 4.58
C GLY A 114 1.54 -21.62 4.57
N LYS A 115 2.01 -20.66 5.36
CA LYS A 115 1.45 -19.30 5.38
C LYS A 115 1.68 -18.58 4.05
N LEU A 116 2.86 -18.71 3.43
CA LEU A 116 3.14 -18.10 2.13
C LEU A 116 2.27 -18.70 1.01
N ILE A 117 2.10 -20.02 0.98
CA ILE A 117 1.20 -20.69 0.03
C ILE A 117 -0.24 -20.20 0.21
N TRP A 118 -0.70 -20.10 1.47
CA TRP A 118 -2.02 -19.55 1.78
C TRP A 118 -2.20 -18.12 1.28
N ILE A 119 -1.19 -17.26 1.49
CA ILE A 119 -1.20 -15.87 0.98
C ILE A 119 -1.28 -15.84 -0.54
N ILE A 120 -0.44 -16.62 -1.24
CA ILE A 120 -0.40 -16.66 -2.71
C ILE A 120 -1.75 -17.13 -3.28
N LEU A 121 -2.31 -18.21 -2.72
CA LEU A 121 -3.61 -18.71 -3.12
C LEU A 121 -4.69 -17.62 -2.99
N ASN A 122 -4.73 -16.96 -1.82
CA ASN A 122 -5.73 -15.93 -1.57
C ASN A 122 -5.52 -14.67 -2.43
N LEU A 123 -4.28 -14.30 -2.73
CA LEU A 123 -4.02 -13.18 -3.65
C LEU A 123 -4.48 -13.49 -5.07
N ASN A 124 -4.33 -14.74 -5.54
CA ASN A 124 -4.83 -15.16 -6.85
C ASN A 124 -6.37 -15.09 -6.90
N ILE A 125 -7.06 -15.59 -5.88
CA ILE A 125 -8.52 -15.47 -5.77
C ILE A 125 -8.94 -14.01 -5.70
N PHE A 126 -8.26 -13.19 -4.90
CA PHE A 126 -8.54 -11.76 -4.80
C PHE A 126 -8.37 -11.03 -6.13
N ASN A 127 -7.28 -11.29 -6.87
CA ASN A 127 -7.02 -10.65 -8.16
C ASN A 127 -8.09 -11.04 -9.19
N TRP A 128 -8.47 -12.31 -9.25
CA TRP A 128 -9.57 -12.76 -10.09
C TRP A 128 -10.87 -12.02 -9.72
N LEU A 129 -11.24 -12.02 -8.45
CA LEU A 129 -12.44 -11.35 -7.94
C LEU A 129 -12.43 -9.85 -8.21
N GLN A 130 -11.31 -9.19 -7.97
CA GLN A 130 -11.10 -7.77 -8.26
C GLN A 130 -11.37 -7.45 -9.74
N ASN A 131 -10.84 -8.28 -10.65
CA ASN A 131 -11.05 -8.09 -12.09
C ASN A 131 -12.54 -8.23 -12.48
N GLN A 132 -13.23 -9.23 -11.94
CA GLN A 132 -14.66 -9.44 -12.18
C GLN A 132 -15.49 -8.24 -11.69
N VAL A 133 -15.23 -7.80 -10.45
CA VAL A 133 -15.95 -6.67 -9.84
C VAL A 133 -15.64 -5.35 -10.57
N LEU A 134 -14.37 -5.13 -10.94
CA LEU A 134 -13.97 -3.92 -11.65
C LEU A 134 -14.62 -3.83 -13.04
N GLN A 135 -14.67 -4.93 -13.78
CA GLN A 135 -15.30 -4.96 -15.11
C GLN A 135 -16.80 -4.69 -15.03
N LYS A 136 -17.51 -5.36 -14.12
CA LYS A 136 -18.98 -5.29 -14.00
C LYS A 136 -19.44 -4.04 -13.24
N ASN A 137 -18.86 -3.74 -12.11
CA ASN A 137 -19.36 -2.75 -11.16
C ASN A 137 -18.54 -1.45 -11.13
N LYS A 138 -17.36 -1.40 -11.79
CA LYS A 138 -16.40 -0.28 -11.76
C LYS A 138 -15.92 0.08 -10.34
N VAL A 139 -15.90 -0.91 -9.43
CA VAL A 139 -15.52 -0.77 -8.02
C VAL A 139 -14.17 -1.46 -7.77
N LEU A 140 -13.31 -0.80 -6.99
CA LEU A 140 -12.09 -1.42 -6.48
C LEU A 140 -12.36 -2.09 -5.13
N CYS A 141 -11.81 -3.29 -4.94
CA CYS A 141 -11.90 -4.04 -3.70
C CYS A 141 -10.72 -3.75 -2.77
N SER A 142 -10.95 -3.89 -1.47
CA SER A 142 -9.95 -3.75 -0.43
C SER A 142 -9.35 -5.12 -0.09
N VAL A 143 -8.03 -5.26 -0.25
CA VAL A 143 -7.28 -6.45 0.15
C VAL A 143 -7.51 -6.77 1.64
N TRP A 144 -7.51 -5.76 2.50
CA TRP A 144 -7.76 -5.92 3.93
C TRP A 144 -9.14 -6.53 4.22
N LYS A 145 -10.21 -5.98 3.61
CA LYS A 145 -11.57 -6.50 3.80
C LYS A 145 -11.70 -7.92 3.26
N TYR A 146 -11.04 -8.23 2.14
CA TYR A 146 -11.00 -9.57 1.58
C TYR A 146 -10.36 -10.57 2.54
N PHE A 147 -9.14 -10.32 3.02
CA PHE A 147 -8.47 -11.24 3.94
C PHE A 147 -9.25 -11.41 5.26
N ARG A 148 -9.89 -10.36 5.75
CA ARG A 148 -10.78 -10.45 6.92
C ARG A 148 -12.00 -11.33 6.66
N LEU A 149 -12.61 -11.23 5.47
CA LEU A 149 -13.70 -12.11 5.06
C LEU A 149 -13.23 -13.56 4.98
N ILE A 150 -12.11 -13.81 4.29
CA ILE A 150 -11.54 -15.16 4.14
C ILE A 150 -11.18 -15.76 5.49
N GLN A 151 -10.69 -15.01 6.45
CA GLN A 151 -10.42 -15.49 7.80
C GLN A 151 -11.70 -16.06 8.45
N ASN A 152 -12.84 -15.40 8.26
CA ASN A 152 -14.13 -15.86 8.79
C ASN A 152 -14.68 -17.10 8.07
N ILE A 153 -14.39 -17.26 6.77
CA ILE A 153 -14.88 -18.39 5.96
C ILE A 153 -13.78 -19.40 5.60
N SER A 154 -12.66 -19.39 6.32
CA SER A 154 -11.48 -20.21 5.99
C SER A 154 -11.80 -21.69 5.88
N ASN A 155 -12.61 -22.24 6.80
CA ASN A 155 -13.02 -23.65 6.77
C ASN A 155 -13.89 -23.98 5.54
N HIS A 156 -14.79 -23.08 5.13
CA HIS A 156 -15.59 -23.25 3.92
C HIS A 156 -14.70 -23.22 2.67
N LEU A 157 -13.73 -22.31 2.62
CA LEU A 157 -12.77 -22.23 1.50
C LEU A 157 -11.90 -23.49 1.42
N ILE A 158 -11.37 -23.97 2.55
CA ILE A 158 -10.57 -25.20 2.59
C ILE A 158 -11.38 -26.40 2.10
N ASN A 159 -12.64 -26.53 2.50
CA ASN A 159 -13.50 -27.61 2.05
C ASN A 159 -13.85 -27.47 0.55
N ALA A 160 -14.16 -26.27 0.10
CA ALA A 160 -14.45 -25.98 -1.30
C ALA A 160 -13.26 -26.30 -2.22
N LEU A 161 -12.01 -26.08 -1.75
CA LEU A 161 -10.80 -26.44 -2.52
C LEU A 161 -10.68 -27.96 -2.80
N LYS A 162 -11.40 -28.82 -2.05
CA LYS A 162 -11.43 -30.28 -2.27
C LYS A 162 -12.49 -30.69 -3.29
N ASN A 163 -13.44 -29.82 -3.59
CA ASN A 163 -14.57 -30.12 -4.48
C ASN A 163 -14.78 -28.98 -5.49
N HIS A 164 -14.58 -29.28 -6.76
CA HIS A 164 -14.65 -28.28 -7.84
C HIS A 164 -16.01 -27.57 -7.92
N LYS A 165 -17.14 -28.28 -7.70
CA LYS A 165 -18.47 -27.68 -7.74
C LYS A 165 -18.68 -26.71 -6.56
N GLU A 166 -18.24 -27.08 -5.38
CA GLU A 166 -18.32 -26.22 -4.20
C GLU A 166 -17.44 -24.98 -4.34
N LEU A 167 -16.25 -25.13 -4.94
CA LEU A 167 -15.36 -24.01 -5.21
C LEU A 167 -15.99 -23.00 -6.17
N ILE A 168 -16.58 -23.47 -7.28
CA ILE A 168 -17.29 -22.58 -8.23
C ILE A 168 -18.42 -21.86 -7.52
N SER A 169 -19.27 -22.59 -6.78
CA SER A 169 -20.37 -22.00 -6.03
C SER A 169 -19.92 -20.92 -5.05
N LEU A 170 -18.85 -21.17 -4.30
CA LEU A 170 -18.28 -20.20 -3.37
C LEU A 170 -17.72 -18.95 -4.09
N LEU A 171 -17.03 -19.15 -5.21
CA LEU A 171 -16.48 -18.05 -6.02
C LEU A 171 -17.59 -17.19 -6.62
N ASP A 172 -18.69 -17.78 -7.09
CA ASP A 172 -19.85 -17.05 -7.61
C ASP A 172 -20.54 -16.24 -6.51
N GLN A 173 -20.73 -16.81 -5.32
CA GLN A 173 -21.23 -16.08 -4.16
C GLN A 173 -20.32 -14.90 -3.78
N LEU A 174 -19.01 -15.12 -3.71
CA LEU A 174 -18.05 -14.05 -3.44
C LEU A 174 -18.13 -12.93 -4.47
N LYS A 175 -18.26 -13.26 -5.75
CA LYS A 175 -18.41 -12.30 -6.85
C LYS A 175 -19.66 -11.45 -6.71
N GLU A 176 -20.76 -12.02 -6.26
CA GLU A 176 -22.04 -11.31 -6.07
C GLU A 176 -21.97 -10.33 -4.89
N PHE A 177 -21.39 -10.75 -3.78
CA PHE A 177 -21.32 -9.93 -2.56
C PHE A 177 -20.14 -8.94 -2.53
N ALA A 178 -19.05 -9.23 -3.25
CA ALA A 178 -17.83 -8.44 -3.22
C ALA A 178 -18.03 -6.92 -3.47
N PRO A 179 -18.84 -6.47 -4.43
CA PRO A 179 -19.04 -5.03 -4.67
C PRO A 179 -19.59 -4.29 -3.45
N LYS A 180 -20.39 -4.97 -2.63
CA LYS A 180 -21.06 -4.40 -1.45
C LYS A 180 -20.17 -4.48 -0.20
N ILE A 181 -19.46 -5.60 -0.02
CA ILE A 181 -18.72 -5.90 1.21
C ILE A 181 -17.25 -5.47 1.12
N LEU A 182 -16.62 -5.67 -0.04
CA LEU A 182 -15.18 -5.50 -0.22
C LEU A 182 -14.79 -4.15 -0.81
N TYR A 183 -15.73 -3.26 -1.12
CA TYR A 183 -15.41 -1.98 -1.77
C TYR A 183 -14.33 -1.18 -1.02
N LEU A 184 -13.42 -0.58 -1.80
CA LEU A 184 -12.37 0.28 -1.27
C LEU A 184 -12.92 1.66 -0.97
N GLU A 185 -12.92 2.04 0.30
CA GLU A 185 -13.43 3.33 0.75
C GLU A 185 -12.54 4.49 0.29
N LYS A 186 -13.15 5.53 -0.24
CA LYS A 186 -12.45 6.79 -0.56
C LYS A 186 -12.10 7.52 0.73
N LYS A 187 -10.81 7.70 1.01
CA LYS A 187 -10.36 8.50 2.16
C LYS A 187 -10.63 9.98 1.90
N LYS A 188 -11.31 10.64 2.82
CA LYS A 188 -11.60 12.08 2.76
C LYS A 188 -10.31 12.89 2.51
N GLY A 189 -10.29 13.71 1.47
CA GLY A 189 -9.16 14.57 1.12
C GLY A 189 -7.96 13.87 0.46
N LYS A 190 -8.12 12.63 -0.05
CA LYS A 190 -7.10 11.93 -0.84
C LYS A 190 -7.69 11.49 -2.17
N LEU A 191 -6.86 11.50 -3.23
CA LEU A 191 -7.22 10.89 -4.50
C LEU A 191 -7.48 9.40 -4.29
N ALA A 192 -8.51 8.89 -4.94
CA ALA A 192 -8.76 7.45 -4.95
C ALA A 192 -7.69 6.74 -5.80
N LEU A 193 -7.39 5.48 -5.48
CA LEU A 193 -6.39 4.69 -6.19
C LEU A 193 -6.63 4.66 -7.70
N ASN A 194 -7.89 4.48 -8.11
CA ASN A 194 -8.29 4.50 -9.53
C ASN A 194 -8.10 5.86 -10.19
N GLU A 195 -8.23 6.97 -9.47
CA GLU A 195 -7.96 8.33 -9.97
C GLU A 195 -6.45 8.52 -10.18
N ILE A 196 -5.61 7.99 -9.28
CA ILE A 196 -4.15 8.01 -9.42
C ILE A 196 -3.73 7.18 -10.65
N LEU A 197 -4.24 5.97 -10.79
CA LEU A 197 -3.90 5.08 -11.91
C LEU A 197 -4.30 5.69 -13.26
N LYS A 198 -5.49 6.29 -13.37
CA LYS A 198 -5.94 6.99 -14.60
C LYS A 198 -5.08 8.19 -15.00
N THR A 199 -4.35 8.79 -14.06
CA THR A 199 -3.47 9.93 -14.36
C THR A 199 -2.05 9.53 -14.75
N LEU A 200 -1.74 8.23 -14.67
CA LEU A 200 -0.44 7.64 -15.01
C LEU A 200 -0.48 6.91 -16.37
N THR A 201 -1.68 6.64 -16.89
CA THR A 201 -1.93 6.17 -18.27
C THR A 201 -2.17 7.33 -19.22
#